data_2dff70049dcdd0908b1bf04965be8dc6
#
_entry.id   2dff70049dcdd0908b1bf04965be8dc6
#
_cell.length_a   1.000
_cell.length_b   1.000
_cell.length_c   1.000
_cell.angle_alpha   90.00
_cell.angle_beta   90.00
_cell.angle_gamma   90.00
#
_symmetry.space_group_name_H-M   'P 1'
#
loop_
_entity.id
_entity.type
_entity.pdbx_description
1 polymer ?
#
loop_
_entity_poly.entity_id
_entity_poly.type
_entity_poly.pdbx_seq_one_letter_code
_entity_poly.pdbx_strand_id
1 'polypeptide(L)'
;MSSEDAKKLKNPVPFTKKSIAQGRTTFQRFCTGCHGADGKAQVDVVADATDLTSPNLYKSGTSDGEIFRSVRDGAGETMPPFQTQITNETDLWHLVNFIHSLWPESMRPPLKDQ
;
A
#
# COMPACT_ATOMS: atom_id res chain seq x y z
N MET A 1 -1.35 -2.06 -16.58
CA MET A 1 -1.32 -3.43 -16.01
C MET A 1 -2.74 -3.92 -15.83
N SER A 2 -3.04 -5.10 -16.33
CA SER A 2 -4.36 -5.70 -16.18
C SER A 2 -4.57 -6.23 -14.75
N SER A 3 -5.83 -6.48 -14.41
CA SER A 3 -6.22 -7.08 -13.16
C SER A 3 -5.55 -8.45 -12.93
N GLU A 4 -5.50 -9.25 -14.00
CA GLU A 4 -4.86 -10.57 -13.93
C GLU A 4 -3.35 -10.49 -13.76
N ASP A 5 -2.71 -9.56 -14.45
CA ASP A 5 -1.26 -9.34 -14.31
C ASP A 5 -0.93 -8.87 -12.90
N ALA A 6 -1.75 -7.99 -12.33
CA ALA A 6 -1.56 -7.51 -10.96
C ALA A 6 -1.63 -8.66 -9.96
N LYS A 7 -2.57 -9.58 -10.13
CA LYS A 7 -2.70 -10.74 -9.22
C LYS A 7 -1.48 -11.67 -9.25
N LYS A 8 -0.80 -11.75 -10.40
CA LYS A 8 0.37 -12.61 -10.58
C LYS A 8 1.66 -11.93 -10.14
N LEU A 9 1.67 -10.61 -10.05
CA LEU A 9 2.87 -9.84 -9.73
C LEU A 9 3.21 -10.02 -8.25
N LYS A 10 4.45 -10.41 -7.98
CA LYS A 10 4.94 -10.64 -6.63
C LYS A 10 5.90 -9.55 -6.22
N ASN A 11 5.86 -9.19 -4.94
CA ASN A 11 6.77 -8.20 -4.38
C ASN A 11 8.19 -8.79 -4.35
N PRO A 12 9.15 -8.21 -5.10
CA PRO A 12 10.53 -8.70 -5.08
C PRO A 12 11.31 -8.27 -3.84
N VAL A 13 10.76 -7.35 -3.03
CA VAL A 13 11.43 -6.83 -1.84
C VAL A 13 10.98 -7.63 -0.62
N PRO A 14 11.91 -8.24 0.13
CA PRO A 14 11.54 -9.01 1.33
C PRO A 14 10.82 -8.14 2.37
N PHE A 15 9.91 -8.76 3.11
CA PHE A 15 9.17 -8.08 4.19
C PHE A 15 10.08 -7.98 5.41
N THR A 16 10.77 -6.86 5.56
CA THR A 16 11.75 -6.61 6.60
C THR A 16 11.42 -5.33 7.36
N LYS A 17 11.96 -5.20 8.56
CA LYS A 17 11.79 -3.97 9.36
C LYS A 17 12.32 -2.75 8.63
N LYS A 18 13.45 -2.89 7.93
CA LYS A 18 14.04 -1.80 7.15
C LYS A 18 13.14 -1.38 5.99
N SER A 19 12.59 -2.36 5.26
CA SER A 19 11.68 -2.07 4.15
C SER A 19 10.42 -1.37 4.65
N ILE A 20 9.86 -1.84 5.76
CA ILE A 20 8.68 -1.23 6.39
C ILE A 20 8.97 0.23 6.76
N ALA A 21 10.14 0.51 7.34
CA ALA A 21 10.53 1.87 7.71
C ALA A 21 10.66 2.78 6.50
N GLN A 22 11.21 2.28 5.40
CA GLN A 22 11.32 3.03 4.15
C GLN A 22 9.93 3.29 3.54
N GLY A 23 9.07 2.30 3.57
CA GLY A 23 7.69 2.45 3.12
C GLY A 23 6.89 3.45 3.95
N ARG A 24 7.14 3.47 5.26
CA ARG A 24 6.51 4.45 6.16
C ARG A 24 6.86 5.88 5.74
N THR A 25 8.10 6.14 5.40
CA THR A 25 8.54 7.47 4.95
C THR A 25 7.77 7.91 3.70
N THR A 26 7.63 7.01 2.73
CA THR A 26 6.87 7.27 1.51
C THR A 26 5.38 7.50 1.83
N PHE A 27 4.83 6.66 2.71
CA PHE A 27 3.42 6.77 3.12
C PHE A 27 3.14 8.13 3.78
N GLN A 28 4.01 8.55 4.70
CA GLN A 28 3.85 9.82 5.38
C GLN A 28 3.88 11.01 4.41
N ARG A 29 4.64 10.88 3.34
CA ARG A 29 4.79 11.95 2.36
C ARG A 29 3.60 12.07 1.41
N PHE A 30 3.02 10.94 0.96
CA PHE A 30 2.05 10.96 -0.14
C PHE A 30 0.66 10.46 0.22
N CYS A 31 0.49 9.72 1.31
CA CYS A 31 -0.74 8.95 1.53
C CYS A 31 -1.58 9.43 2.71
N THR A 32 -0.98 10.13 3.68
CA THR A 32 -1.66 10.49 4.93
C THR A 32 -2.79 11.50 4.73
N GLY A 33 -2.75 12.28 3.65
CA GLY A 33 -3.79 13.27 3.38
C GLY A 33 -5.18 12.65 3.20
N CYS A 34 -5.25 11.42 2.69
CA CYS A 34 -6.51 10.70 2.49
C CYS A 34 -6.67 9.54 3.47
N HIS A 35 -5.59 8.80 3.74
CA HIS A 35 -5.66 7.57 4.53
C HIS A 35 -5.37 7.78 6.02
N GLY A 36 -4.95 9.00 6.42
CA GLY A 36 -4.60 9.29 7.79
C GLY A 36 -3.22 8.78 8.19
N ALA A 37 -2.66 9.31 9.27
CA ALA A 37 -1.33 8.91 9.74
C ALA A 37 -1.28 7.44 10.19
N ASP A 38 -2.40 6.90 10.65
CA ASP A 38 -2.53 5.51 11.10
C ASP A 38 -3.08 4.57 10.03
N GLY A 39 -3.37 5.07 8.83
CA GLY A 39 -3.92 4.29 7.72
C GLY A 39 -5.41 3.99 7.82
N LYS A 40 -6.09 4.45 8.86
CA LYS A 40 -7.50 4.13 9.10
C LYS A 40 -8.49 4.98 8.32
N ALA A 41 -7.99 5.98 7.57
CA ALA A 41 -8.82 6.85 6.74
C ALA A 41 -9.87 7.65 7.54
N GLN A 42 -9.53 8.00 8.79
CA GLN A 42 -10.42 8.77 9.66
C GLN A 42 -10.19 10.27 9.49
N VAL A 43 -10.18 10.72 8.24
CA VAL A 43 -10.02 12.13 7.89
C VAL A 43 -11.22 12.54 7.02
N ASP A 44 -11.70 13.77 7.19
CA ASP A 44 -12.92 14.24 6.52
C ASP A 44 -12.68 14.72 5.08
N VAL A 45 -11.46 14.58 4.57
CA VAL A 45 -11.09 15.15 3.27
C VAL A 45 -11.58 14.29 2.11
N VAL A 46 -11.48 12.96 2.23
CA VAL A 46 -11.91 12.01 1.19
C VAL A 46 -12.75 10.91 1.85
N ALA A 47 -14.06 10.95 1.58
CA ALA A 47 -15.02 10.08 2.26
C ALA A 47 -14.88 8.60 1.89
N ASP A 48 -14.36 8.28 0.69
CA ASP A 48 -14.25 6.91 0.21
C ASP A 48 -12.84 6.33 0.28
N ALA A 49 -11.91 7.00 0.97
CA ALA A 49 -10.58 6.45 1.20
C ALA A 49 -10.69 5.18 2.06
N THR A 50 -9.95 4.14 1.67
CA THR A 50 -9.98 2.86 2.37
C THR A 50 -9.24 2.91 3.69
N ASP A 51 -9.81 2.28 4.73
CA ASP A 51 -9.09 1.95 5.96
C ASP A 51 -8.08 0.85 5.62
N LEU A 52 -6.81 1.24 5.53
CA LEU A 52 -5.74 0.34 5.10
C LEU A 52 -5.38 -0.72 6.13
N THR A 53 -5.85 -0.56 7.38
CA THR A 53 -5.62 -1.56 8.43
C THR A 53 -6.56 -2.75 8.33
N SER A 54 -7.59 -2.66 7.48
CA SER A 54 -8.64 -3.68 7.33
C SER A 54 -8.63 -4.25 5.92
N PRO A 55 -7.91 -5.37 5.69
CA PRO A 55 -7.81 -5.96 4.33
C PRO A 55 -9.17 -6.28 3.72
N ASN A 56 -10.16 -6.63 4.53
CA ASN A 56 -11.50 -6.95 4.05
C ASN A 56 -12.22 -5.77 3.39
N LEU A 57 -11.76 -4.54 3.60
CA LEU A 57 -12.35 -3.35 3.03
C LEU A 57 -11.66 -2.89 1.73
N TYR A 58 -10.61 -3.59 1.30
CA TYR A 58 -9.90 -3.24 0.07
C TYR A 58 -10.78 -3.49 -1.15
N LYS A 59 -10.94 -2.47 -1.98
CA LYS A 59 -11.83 -2.52 -3.15
C LYS A 59 -11.16 -3.10 -4.38
N SER A 60 -9.83 -2.99 -4.47
CA SER A 60 -9.06 -3.37 -5.64
C SER A 60 -8.16 -4.58 -5.41
N GLY A 61 -8.40 -5.31 -4.33
CA GLY A 61 -7.66 -6.53 -4.00
C GLY A 61 -6.55 -6.31 -2.98
N THR A 62 -6.07 -7.42 -2.42
CA THR A 62 -5.13 -7.43 -1.29
C THR A 62 -3.79 -8.08 -1.60
N SER A 63 -3.61 -8.64 -2.80
CA SER A 63 -2.31 -9.21 -3.18
C SER A 63 -1.27 -8.11 -3.37
N ASP A 64 0.01 -8.50 -3.29
CA ASP A 64 1.12 -7.57 -3.44
C ASP A 64 1.01 -6.75 -4.71
N GLY A 65 0.77 -7.42 -5.84
CA GLY A 65 0.68 -6.75 -7.14
C GLY A 65 -0.55 -5.88 -7.28
N GLU A 66 -1.67 -6.27 -6.66
CA GLU A 66 -2.89 -5.46 -6.70
C GLU A 66 -2.70 -4.16 -5.92
N ILE A 67 -2.05 -4.22 -4.76
CA ILE A 67 -1.73 -3.01 -3.98
C ILE A 67 -0.73 -2.14 -4.75
N PHE A 68 0.31 -2.74 -5.31
CA PHE A 68 1.29 -2.05 -6.14
C PHE A 68 0.62 -1.30 -7.30
N ARG A 69 -0.26 -1.97 -8.02
CA ARG A 69 -0.99 -1.38 -9.15
C ARG A 69 -1.87 -0.20 -8.69
N SER A 70 -2.57 -0.37 -7.57
CA SER A 70 -3.46 0.69 -7.05
C SER A 70 -2.68 1.97 -6.74
N VAL A 71 -1.48 1.84 -6.18
CA VAL A 71 -0.66 3.03 -5.89
C VAL A 71 -0.06 3.60 -7.17
N ARG A 72 0.49 2.76 -8.03
CA ARG A 72 1.15 3.24 -9.24
C ARG A 72 0.18 3.86 -10.24
N ASP A 73 -0.95 3.19 -10.47
CA ASP A 73 -1.87 3.54 -11.55
C ASP A 73 -3.13 4.27 -11.07
N GLY A 74 -3.33 4.38 -9.75
CA GLY A 74 -4.54 4.93 -9.17
C GLY A 74 -5.60 3.87 -8.93
N ALA A 75 -6.60 4.19 -8.12
CA ALA A 75 -7.68 3.29 -7.78
C ALA A 75 -8.99 4.07 -7.63
N GLY A 76 -10.05 3.57 -8.27
CA GLY A 76 -11.35 4.22 -8.24
C GLY A 76 -11.32 5.63 -8.82
N GLU A 77 -12.23 6.49 -8.37
CA GLU A 77 -12.36 7.84 -8.90
C GLU A 77 -11.52 8.87 -8.15
N THR A 78 -11.12 8.58 -6.92
CA THR A 78 -10.51 9.58 -6.04
C THR A 78 -9.05 9.32 -5.70
N MET A 79 -8.57 8.09 -5.80
CA MET A 79 -7.16 7.81 -5.56
C MET A 79 -6.35 8.04 -6.85
N PRO A 80 -5.48 9.07 -6.89
CA PRO A 80 -4.72 9.37 -8.10
C PRO A 80 -3.56 8.39 -8.29
N PRO A 81 -3.02 8.30 -9.52
CA PRO A 81 -1.80 7.53 -9.76
C PRO A 81 -0.57 8.26 -9.21
N PHE A 82 0.36 7.50 -8.63
CA PHE A 82 1.58 8.06 -8.03
C PHE A 82 2.85 7.74 -8.81
N GLN A 83 2.75 7.14 -9.99
CA GLN A 83 3.92 6.71 -10.76
C GLN A 83 4.86 7.86 -11.17
N THR A 84 4.35 9.08 -11.25
CA THR A 84 5.18 10.26 -11.58
C THR A 84 5.85 10.86 -10.35
N GLN A 85 5.31 10.62 -9.16
CA GLN A 85 5.83 11.14 -7.88
C GLN A 85 6.73 10.13 -7.20
N ILE A 86 6.40 8.84 -7.32
CA ILE A 86 7.20 7.73 -6.79
C ILE A 86 7.76 6.98 -8.00
N THR A 87 8.87 7.48 -8.53
CA THR A 87 9.42 7.00 -9.80
C THR A 87 10.24 5.72 -9.66
N ASN A 88 10.71 5.39 -8.46
CA ASN A 88 11.47 4.17 -8.21
C ASN A 88 10.52 3.06 -7.77
N GLU A 89 10.45 1.99 -8.55
CA GLU A 89 9.56 0.87 -8.25
C GLU A 89 9.89 0.19 -6.91
N THR A 90 11.16 0.19 -6.50
CA THR A 90 11.55 -0.35 -5.20
C THR A 90 10.87 0.40 -4.06
N ASP A 91 10.73 1.73 -4.19
CA ASP A 91 10.02 2.53 -3.19
C ASP A 91 8.53 2.18 -3.14
N LEU A 92 7.93 1.87 -4.27
CA LEU A 92 6.55 1.37 -4.31
C LEU A 92 6.43 0.03 -3.57
N TRP A 93 7.39 -0.86 -3.74
CA TRP A 93 7.39 -2.15 -3.05
C TRP A 93 7.64 -2.02 -1.55
N HIS A 94 8.49 -1.08 -1.12
CA HIS A 94 8.62 -0.76 0.30
C HIS A 94 7.31 -0.25 0.87
N LEU A 95 6.59 0.57 0.10
CA LEU A 95 5.27 1.05 0.51
C LEU A 95 4.28 -0.10 0.68
N VAL A 96 4.27 -1.06 -0.24
CA VAL A 96 3.43 -2.28 -0.12
C VAL A 96 3.76 -3.01 1.19
N ASN A 97 5.04 -3.16 1.52
CA ASN A 97 5.45 -3.80 2.77
C ASN A 97 4.98 -3.01 4.00
N PHE A 98 5.08 -1.68 3.96
CA PHE A 98 4.55 -0.87 5.05
C PHE A 98 3.03 -1.04 5.20
N ILE A 99 2.28 -1.07 4.10
CA ILE A 99 0.83 -1.26 4.14
C ILE A 99 0.49 -2.61 4.79
N HIS A 100 1.21 -3.68 4.43
CA HIS A 100 1.03 -4.98 5.08
C HIS A 100 1.28 -4.91 6.59
N SER A 101 2.19 -4.05 7.03
CA SER A 101 2.48 -3.91 8.46
C SER A 101 1.33 -3.29 9.26
N LEU A 102 0.37 -2.66 8.57
CA LEU A 102 -0.81 -2.07 9.18
C LEU A 102 -1.91 -3.11 9.44
N TRP A 103 -1.83 -4.28 8.83
CA TRP A 103 -2.83 -5.33 8.96
C TRP A 103 -2.74 -6.01 10.34
N PRO A 104 -3.81 -6.69 10.78
CA PRO A 104 -3.72 -7.55 11.96
C PRO A 104 -2.58 -8.54 11.84
N GLU A 105 -1.91 -8.82 12.94
CA GLU A 105 -0.70 -9.65 12.95
C GLU A 105 -0.89 -11.00 12.26
N SER A 106 -2.04 -11.63 12.47
CA SER A 106 -2.35 -12.94 11.88
C SER A 106 -2.47 -12.91 10.35
N MET A 107 -2.62 -11.73 9.76
CA MET A 107 -2.79 -11.55 8.31
C MET A 107 -1.55 -11.01 7.62
N ARG A 108 -0.51 -10.65 8.39
CA ARG A 108 0.74 -10.12 7.82
C ARG A 108 1.64 -11.23 7.32
N PRO A 109 2.48 -10.94 6.28
CA PRO A 109 3.58 -11.85 5.94
C PRO A 109 4.53 -11.96 7.14
N PRO A 110 5.26 -13.07 7.28
CA PRO A 110 6.28 -13.17 8.34
C PRO A 110 7.47 -12.26 8.05
N LEU A 111 7.99 -11.61 9.11
CA LEU A 111 9.22 -10.82 8.99
C LEU A 111 10.40 -11.73 8.69
N LYS A 112 11.23 -11.28 7.73
CA LYS A 112 12.40 -12.06 7.30
C LYS A 112 13.64 -11.80 8.16
N ASP A 113 13.63 -10.72 8.94
CA ASP A 113 14.78 -10.27 9.74
C ASP A 113 14.46 -10.17 11.22
N GLN A 114 13.66 -11.09 11.72
CA GLN A 114 13.36 -11.16 13.14
C GLN A 114 14.57 -11.48 13.97
#